data_b011db11f998c12eea385a612b11a8ee
#
_entry.id   b011db11f998c12eea385a612b11a8ee
#
_cell.length_a   1.000
_cell.length_b   1.000
_cell.length_c   1.000
_cell.angle_alpha   90.00
_cell.angle_beta   90.00
_cell.angle_gamma   90.00
#
_symmetry.space_group_name_H-M   'P 1'
#
loop_
_entity.id
_entity.type
_entity.pdbx_description
1 polymer ?
#
loop_
_entity_poly.entity_id
_entity_poly.type
_entity_poly.pdbx_seq_one_letter_code
_entity_poly.pdbx_strand_id
1 'polypeptide(L)'
;MKQYLDLVQEVLDRGTRKENRTGVDTISAFNINYSIELNEGFPLLTTKEISWKNIVVENLWFLSGDLHIGLLKKHGCKFWDHWADEEGYVPSAYGNFWRKFPIHGEQEYNDQVRYVLDTLKKNPNSRRMVITAWAPGNAQTSGLPPVSYTHLTLPTIYSV
;
A
#
# COMPACT_ATOMS: atom_id res chain seq x y z
N MET A 1 6.28 -18.80 -2.19
CA MET A 1 7.23 -18.17 -3.15
C MET A 1 7.05 -18.62 -4.58
N LYS A 2 6.76 -19.89 -4.86
CA LYS A 2 6.52 -20.36 -6.23
C LYS A 2 5.44 -19.55 -6.94
N GLN A 3 4.30 -19.33 -6.31
CA GLN A 3 3.19 -18.54 -6.87
C GLN A 3 3.62 -17.14 -7.35
N TYR A 4 4.49 -16.46 -6.59
CA TYR A 4 5.01 -15.16 -7.01
C TYR A 4 5.93 -15.27 -8.24
N LEU A 5 6.80 -16.26 -8.29
CA LEU A 5 7.66 -16.50 -9.44
C LEU A 5 6.85 -16.88 -10.69
N ASP A 6 5.83 -17.70 -10.52
CA ASP A 6 4.91 -18.07 -11.61
C ASP A 6 4.16 -16.82 -12.15
N LEU A 7 3.73 -15.92 -11.24
CA LEU A 7 3.12 -14.64 -11.62
C LEU A 7 4.09 -13.75 -12.40
N VAL A 8 5.33 -13.63 -11.95
CA VAL A 8 6.36 -12.86 -12.66
C VAL A 8 6.62 -13.45 -14.05
N GLN A 9 6.72 -14.77 -14.14
CA GLN A 9 6.91 -15.45 -15.42
C GLN A 9 5.73 -15.18 -16.37
N GLU A 10 4.50 -15.25 -15.89
CA GLU A 10 3.31 -14.95 -16.68
C GLU A 10 3.31 -13.51 -17.19
N VAL A 11 3.77 -12.54 -16.38
CA VAL A 11 3.93 -11.14 -16.82
C VAL A 11 4.98 -11.03 -17.91
N LEU A 12 6.09 -11.74 -17.80
CA LEU A 12 7.14 -11.73 -18.84
C LEU A 12 6.67 -12.36 -20.15
N ASP A 13 5.88 -13.42 -20.08
CA ASP A 13 5.40 -14.17 -21.24
C ASP A 13 4.26 -13.48 -22.00
N ARG A 14 3.35 -12.82 -21.25
CA ARG A 14 2.11 -12.22 -21.81
C ARG A 14 2.10 -10.70 -21.81
N GLY A 15 3.02 -10.09 -21.08
CA GLY A 15 3.01 -8.65 -20.87
C GLY A 15 3.40 -7.84 -22.11
N THR A 16 2.85 -6.65 -22.19
CA THR A 16 3.20 -5.65 -23.21
C THR A 16 4.17 -4.64 -22.62
N ARG A 17 5.25 -4.39 -23.34
CA ARG A 17 6.21 -3.35 -22.98
C ARG A 17 5.58 -1.97 -23.14
N LYS A 18 5.76 -1.10 -22.13
CA LYS A 18 5.26 0.27 -22.11
C LYS A 18 6.37 1.21 -21.64
N GLU A 19 6.53 2.30 -22.35
CA GLU A 19 7.33 3.42 -21.87
C GLU A 19 6.67 4.09 -20.66
N ASN A 20 7.47 4.64 -19.77
CA ASN A 20 6.97 5.41 -18.67
C ASN A 20 7.83 6.67 -18.38
N ARG A 21 7.32 7.56 -17.52
CA ARG A 21 7.94 8.84 -17.22
C ARG A 21 9.31 8.75 -16.52
N THR A 22 9.69 7.58 -16.02
CA THR A 22 10.97 7.38 -15.30
C THR A 22 12.13 7.04 -16.25
N GLY A 23 11.85 6.86 -17.54
CA GLY A 23 12.84 6.45 -18.54
C GLY A 23 13.21 4.96 -18.46
N VAL A 24 12.59 4.20 -17.58
CA VAL A 24 12.75 2.74 -17.50
C VAL A 24 11.42 2.10 -17.88
N ASP A 25 11.42 1.37 -19.01
CA ASP A 25 10.20 0.73 -19.51
C ASP A 25 9.65 -0.31 -18.57
N THR A 26 8.35 -0.52 -18.65
CA THR A 26 7.63 -1.53 -17.88
C THR A 26 7.06 -2.61 -18.78
N ILE A 27 6.98 -3.85 -18.28
CA ILE A 27 6.18 -4.90 -18.88
C ILE A 27 4.93 -5.06 -18.03
N SER A 28 3.76 -4.97 -18.64
CA SER A 28 2.48 -5.07 -17.92
C SER A 28 1.52 -6.03 -18.61
N ALA A 29 0.81 -6.81 -17.82
CA ALA A 29 -0.28 -7.67 -18.29
C ALA A 29 -1.51 -7.42 -17.41
N PHE A 30 -2.70 -7.64 -17.98
CA PHE A 30 -3.95 -7.52 -17.28
C PHE A 30 -4.44 -8.87 -16.78
N ASN A 31 -5.21 -8.85 -15.68
CA ASN A 31 -5.91 -9.99 -15.14
C ASN A 31 -5.00 -11.17 -14.81
N ILE A 32 -3.91 -10.90 -14.10
CA ILE A 32 -3.07 -11.92 -13.49
C ILE A 32 -3.50 -12.05 -12.04
N ASN A 33 -3.82 -13.27 -11.61
CA ASN A 33 -4.34 -13.54 -10.27
C ASN A 33 -3.52 -14.65 -9.61
N TYR A 34 -3.35 -14.55 -8.32
CA TYR A 34 -2.84 -15.62 -7.47
C TYR A 34 -3.53 -15.59 -6.11
N SER A 35 -3.54 -16.71 -5.43
CA SER A 35 -4.14 -16.86 -4.11
C SER A 35 -3.08 -17.14 -3.07
N ILE A 36 -3.25 -16.58 -1.89
CA ILE A 36 -2.37 -16.82 -0.75
C ILE A 36 -3.19 -17.43 0.38
N GLU A 37 -2.78 -18.63 0.82
CA GLU A 37 -3.37 -19.29 1.97
C GLU A 37 -2.67 -18.79 3.26
N LEU A 38 -3.32 -17.90 3.98
CA LEU A 38 -2.74 -17.29 5.18
C LEU A 38 -2.48 -18.29 6.31
N ASN A 39 -3.17 -19.45 6.28
CA ASN A 39 -2.93 -20.53 7.24
C ASN A 39 -1.57 -21.22 7.05
N GLU A 40 -0.95 -21.09 5.89
CA GLU A 40 0.39 -21.61 5.60
C GLU A 40 1.51 -20.70 6.09
N GLY A 41 1.16 -19.56 6.65
CA GLY A 41 2.09 -18.59 7.20
C GLY A 41 2.04 -17.23 6.48
N PHE A 42 2.86 -16.31 6.95
CA PHE A 42 2.95 -14.96 6.38
C PHE A 42 3.64 -14.99 5.01
N PRO A 43 3.04 -14.39 3.96
CA PRO A 43 3.54 -14.47 2.58
C PRO A 43 4.72 -13.53 2.31
N LEU A 44 5.75 -13.60 3.14
CA LEU A 44 6.96 -12.79 2.95
C LEU A 44 7.72 -13.26 1.71
N LEU A 45 8.02 -12.36 0.79
CA LEU A 45 8.87 -12.65 -0.36
C LEU A 45 10.31 -12.93 0.08
N THR A 46 10.90 -13.99 -0.45
CA THR A 46 12.29 -14.40 -0.17
C THR A 46 13.16 -14.37 -1.42
N THR A 47 12.67 -13.80 -2.52
CA THR A 47 13.40 -13.66 -3.78
C THR A 47 14.42 -12.52 -3.74
N LYS A 48 14.32 -11.65 -2.76
CA LYS A 48 15.31 -10.62 -2.41
C LYS A 48 15.35 -10.42 -0.90
N GLU A 49 16.39 -9.80 -0.40
CA GLU A 49 16.45 -9.37 1.00
C GLU A 49 15.41 -8.30 1.29
N ILE A 50 14.56 -8.55 2.27
CA ILE A 50 13.49 -7.64 2.70
C ILE A 50 13.73 -7.26 4.15
N SER A 51 13.74 -5.95 4.43
CA SER A 51 13.78 -5.45 5.80
C SER A 51 12.43 -5.61 6.48
N TRP A 52 12.23 -6.72 7.19
CA TRP A 52 11.03 -6.96 7.99
C TRP A 52 10.74 -5.82 8.97
N LYS A 53 11.79 -5.28 9.60
CA LYS A 53 11.68 -4.14 10.50
C LYS A 53 11.00 -2.95 9.82
N ASN A 54 11.42 -2.60 8.60
CA ASN A 54 10.86 -1.44 7.90
C ASN A 54 9.40 -1.66 7.52
N ILE A 55 9.03 -2.88 7.10
CA ILE A 55 7.63 -3.23 6.81
C ILE A 55 6.76 -3.02 8.06
N VAL A 56 7.18 -3.52 9.20
CA VAL A 56 6.41 -3.40 10.45
C VAL A 56 6.30 -1.94 10.89
N VAL A 57 7.40 -1.18 10.87
CA VAL A 57 7.42 0.24 11.29
C VAL A 57 6.54 1.09 10.39
N GLU A 58 6.59 0.89 9.07
CA GLU A 58 5.74 1.59 8.11
C GLU A 58 4.26 1.29 8.33
N ASN A 59 3.90 0.01 8.50
CA ASN A 59 2.51 -0.36 8.78
C ASN A 59 2.01 0.20 10.12
N LEU A 60 2.83 0.21 11.17
CA LEU A 60 2.47 0.85 12.44
C LEU A 60 2.28 2.36 12.29
N TRP A 61 3.09 3.02 11.49
CA TRP A 61 2.90 4.43 11.17
C TRP A 61 1.58 4.68 10.42
N PHE A 62 1.23 3.88 9.41
CA PHE A 62 -0.08 3.99 8.74
C PHE A 62 -1.24 3.73 9.70
N LEU A 63 -1.15 2.70 10.54
CA LEU A 63 -2.19 2.38 11.52
C LEU A 63 -2.36 3.45 12.60
N SER A 64 -1.31 4.21 12.91
CA SER A 64 -1.41 5.34 13.84
C SER A 64 -2.20 6.51 13.27
N GLY A 65 -2.25 6.65 11.94
CA GLY A 65 -2.83 7.82 11.26
C GLY A 65 -1.97 9.09 11.37
N ASP A 66 -0.74 8.95 11.87
CA ASP A 66 0.22 10.06 11.95
C ASP A 66 0.69 10.43 10.52
N LEU A 67 0.84 11.72 10.27
CA LEU A 67 1.36 12.24 9.01
C LEU A 67 2.84 12.55 9.07
N HIS A 68 3.40 12.66 10.27
CA HIS A 68 4.80 13.02 10.46
C HIS A 68 5.71 11.78 10.44
N ILE A 69 6.80 11.85 9.67
CA ILE A 69 7.73 10.71 9.48
C ILE A 69 8.67 10.45 10.67
N GLY A 70 8.44 11.09 11.82
CA GLY A 70 9.27 10.96 13.01
C GLY A 70 9.43 9.52 13.51
N LEU A 71 8.35 8.74 13.49
CA LEU A 71 8.39 7.32 13.84
C LEU A 71 9.31 6.54 12.88
N LEU A 72 9.18 6.80 11.58
CA LEU A 72 9.99 6.17 10.55
C LEU A 72 11.47 6.49 10.73
N LYS A 73 11.80 7.78 10.90
CA LYS A 73 13.19 8.26 11.15
C LYS A 73 13.78 7.63 12.40
N LYS A 74 13.02 7.60 13.51
CA LYS A 74 13.45 6.98 14.77
C LYS A 74 13.91 5.53 14.59
N HIS A 75 13.31 4.82 13.67
CA HIS A 75 13.61 3.42 13.38
C HIS A 75 14.52 3.21 12.16
N GLY A 76 15.01 4.29 11.53
CA GLY A 76 15.90 4.23 10.37
C GLY A 76 15.20 3.85 9.06
N CYS A 77 13.87 3.94 9.00
CA CYS A 77 13.10 3.75 7.79
C CYS A 77 13.06 5.05 7.00
N LYS A 78 13.63 5.07 5.80
CA LYS A 78 13.82 6.27 4.98
C LYS A 78 12.92 6.33 3.74
N PHE A 79 11.99 5.40 3.57
CA PHE A 79 11.21 5.27 2.34
C PHE A 79 10.35 6.48 2.02
N TRP A 80 9.96 7.23 3.05
CA TRP A 80 9.07 8.38 2.94
C TRP A 80 9.80 9.74 3.00
N ASP A 81 11.11 9.77 3.22
CA ASP A 81 11.89 11.02 3.35
C ASP A 81 11.75 11.92 2.12
N HIS A 82 11.67 11.32 0.92
CA HIS A 82 11.54 12.06 -0.35
C HIS A 82 10.15 12.70 -0.55
N TRP A 83 9.14 12.19 0.16
CA TRP A 83 7.75 12.62 0.03
C TRP A 83 7.29 13.54 1.15
N ALA A 84 8.13 13.72 2.15
CA ALA A 84 7.88 14.61 3.28
C ALA A 84 8.23 16.06 2.90
N ASP A 85 7.43 16.99 3.43
CA ASP A 85 7.77 18.41 3.38
C ASP A 85 8.96 18.75 4.30
N GLU A 86 9.30 20.05 4.38
CA GLU A 86 10.45 20.52 5.18
C GLU A 86 10.26 20.27 6.68
N GLU A 87 9.04 20.25 7.17
CA GLU A 87 8.71 19.93 8.55
C GLU A 87 8.61 18.43 8.82
N GLY A 88 8.64 17.58 7.80
CA GLY A 88 8.57 16.13 7.91
C GLY A 88 7.16 15.55 7.85
N TYR A 89 6.20 16.26 7.28
CA TYR A 89 4.84 15.77 7.08
C TYR A 89 4.63 15.23 5.67
N VAL A 90 3.80 14.20 5.58
CA VAL A 90 3.31 13.59 4.33
C VAL A 90 1.78 13.65 4.31
N PRO A 91 1.17 14.75 3.83
CA PRO A 91 -0.28 14.92 3.88
C PRO A 91 -1.07 13.83 3.15
N SER A 92 -0.47 13.21 2.14
CA SER A 92 -1.05 12.10 1.37
C SER A 92 -0.74 10.72 1.94
N ALA A 93 -0.19 10.61 3.15
CA ALA A 93 0.08 9.33 3.78
C ALA A 93 -1.20 8.49 3.94
N TYR A 94 -1.11 7.21 3.60
CA TYR A 94 -2.28 6.30 3.56
C TYR A 94 -2.98 6.18 4.90
N GLY A 95 -2.23 6.25 5.99
CA GLY A 95 -2.76 6.20 7.35
C GLY A 95 -3.75 7.32 7.67
N ASN A 96 -3.57 8.50 7.09
CA ASN A 96 -4.55 9.57 7.25
C ASN A 96 -5.93 9.14 6.74
N PHE A 97 -5.98 8.59 5.51
CA PHE A 97 -7.26 8.13 4.95
C PHE A 97 -7.81 6.91 5.71
N TRP A 98 -6.96 6.03 6.22
CA TRP A 98 -7.39 4.89 7.02
C TRP A 98 -8.05 5.28 8.32
N ARG A 99 -7.58 6.36 8.96
CA ARG A 99 -8.03 6.79 10.29
C ARG A 99 -8.96 8.00 10.27
N LYS A 100 -8.91 8.80 9.20
CA LYS A 100 -9.67 10.06 9.07
C LYS A 100 -10.19 10.25 7.65
N PHE A 101 -10.95 9.28 7.13
CA PHE A 101 -11.54 9.42 5.80
C PHE A 101 -12.69 10.43 5.84
N PRO A 102 -12.71 11.46 4.97
CA PRO A 102 -13.76 12.46 4.96
C PRO A 102 -15.12 11.84 4.60
N ILE A 103 -16.17 12.26 5.31
CA ILE A 103 -17.54 11.87 5.03
C ILE A 103 -18.21 13.01 4.25
N HIS A 104 -18.80 12.70 3.11
CA HIS A 104 -19.44 13.70 2.26
C HIS A 104 -20.60 14.40 3.00
N GLY A 105 -20.56 15.72 3.01
CA GLY A 105 -21.60 16.55 3.65
C GLY A 105 -21.51 16.65 5.17
N GLU A 106 -20.49 16.08 5.79
CA GLU A 106 -20.29 16.12 7.24
C GLU A 106 -18.93 16.75 7.60
N GLN A 107 -18.83 17.25 8.83
CA GLN A 107 -17.55 17.73 9.38
C GLN A 107 -16.76 16.61 10.07
N GLU A 108 -17.36 15.43 10.20
CA GLU A 108 -16.78 14.27 10.85
C GLU A 108 -15.99 13.42 9.85
N TYR A 109 -15.14 12.58 10.40
CA TYR A 109 -14.31 11.64 9.66
C TYR A 109 -14.67 10.20 10.04
N ASN A 110 -14.58 9.30 9.06
CA ASN A 110 -14.68 7.87 9.30
C ASN A 110 -13.29 7.28 9.63
N ASP A 111 -13.14 6.70 10.82
CA ASP A 111 -12.03 5.82 11.15
C ASP A 111 -12.33 4.42 10.60
N GLN A 112 -11.88 4.16 9.38
CA GLN A 112 -12.15 2.92 8.65
C GLN A 112 -11.57 1.70 9.38
N VAL A 113 -10.38 1.83 9.98
CA VAL A 113 -9.73 0.73 10.73
C VAL A 113 -10.58 0.35 11.93
N ARG A 114 -11.03 1.34 12.71
CA ARG A 114 -11.89 1.11 13.87
C ARG A 114 -13.22 0.48 13.47
N TYR A 115 -13.85 1.02 12.44
CA TYR A 115 -15.10 0.50 11.91
C TYR A 115 -14.98 -0.99 11.50
N VAL A 116 -13.93 -1.34 10.77
CA VAL A 116 -13.71 -2.74 10.34
C VAL A 116 -13.47 -3.65 11.54
N LEU A 117 -12.63 -3.25 12.50
CA LEU A 117 -12.36 -4.05 13.69
C LEU A 117 -13.62 -4.28 14.55
N ASP A 118 -14.43 -3.24 14.73
CA ASP A 118 -15.68 -3.35 15.47
C ASP A 118 -16.73 -4.19 14.74
N THR A 119 -16.75 -4.09 13.40
CA THR A 119 -17.64 -4.91 12.56
C THR A 119 -17.21 -6.38 12.55
N LEU A 120 -15.94 -6.69 12.45
CA LEU A 120 -15.42 -8.06 12.54
C LEU A 120 -15.82 -8.76 13.84
N LYS A 121 -15.81 -8.02 14.96
CA LYS A 121 -16.23 -8.56 16.26
C LYS A 121 -17.73 -8.84 16.35
N LYS A 122 -18.56 -8.00 15.72
CA LYS A 122 -20.02 -8.05 15.83
C LYS A 122 -20.68 -8.88 14.74
N ASN A 123 -20.16 -8.77 13.51
CA ASN A 123 -20.68 -9.43 12.33
C ASN A 123 -19.56 -9.72 11.33
N PRO A 124 -18.78 -10.80 11.51
CA PRO A 124 -17.63 -11.13 10.66
C PRO A 124 -18.00 -11.40 9.19
N ASN A 125 -19.28 -11.71 8.91
CA ASN A 125 -19.79 -11.95 7.55
C ASN A 125 -20.30 -10.67 6.86
N SER A 126 -20.09 -9.49 7.45
CA SER A 126 -20.51 -8.23 6.83
C SER A 126 -19.81 -8.01 5.49
N ARG A 127 -20.57 -7.62 4.47
CA ARG A 127 -20.08 -7.23 3.15
C ARG A 127 -19.74 -5.73 3.06
N ARG A 128 -19.74 -5.01 4.19
CA ARG A 128 -19.52 -3.56 4.26
C ARG A 128 -18.17 -3.18 4.88
N MET A 129 -17.28 -4.14 5.05
CA MET A 129 -15.93 -3.89 5.58
C MET A 129 -15.00 -3.52 4.44
N VAL A 130 -14.65 -2.24 4.40
CA VAL A 130 -13.74 -1.68 3.39
C VAL A 130 -12.76 -0.75 4.08
N ILE A 131 -11.49 -0.88 3.74
CA ILE A 131 -10.45 0.10 4.08
C ILE A 131 -9.82 0.55 2.76
N THR A 132 -9.87 1.84 2.47
CA THR A 132 -9.26 2.42 1.27
C THR A 132 -8.38 3.60 1.63
N ALA A 133 -7.26 3.74 0.95
CA ALA A 133 -6.43 4.93 0.96
C ALA A 133 -6.66 5.80 -0.29
N TRP A 134 -7.45 5.32 -1.26
CA TRP A 134 -7.79 6.08 -2.44
C TRP A 134 -8.82 7.18 -2.10
N ALA A 135 -8.42 8.42 -2.37
CA ALA A 135 -9.27 9.59 -2.30
C ALA A 135 -9.24 10.25 -3.70
N PRO A 136 -10.27 10.09 -4.53
CA PRO A 136 -10.28 10.59 -5.92
C PRO A 136 -9.97 12.09 -6.03
N GLY A 137 -10.41 12.89 -5.05
CA GLY A 137 -10.11 14.33 -4.99
C GLY A 137 -8.60 14.65 -4.84
N ASN A 138 -7.81 13.71 -4.34
CA ASN A 138 -6.37 13.89 -4.10
C ASN A 138 -5.51 13.07 -5.08
N ALA A 139 -6.13 12.32 -5.99
CA ALA A 139 -5.39 11.39 -6.85
C ALA A 139 -4.35 12.08 -7.75
N GLN A 140 -4.59 13.34 -8.13
CA GLN A 140 -3.67 14.12 -8.98
C GLN A 140 -2.53 14.77 -8.19
N THR A 141 -2.71 15.02 -6.90
CA THR A 141 -1.77 15.75 -6.04
C THR A 141 -1.03 14.85 -5.06
N SER A 142 -1.44 13.58 -4.95
CA SER A 142 -0.77 12.60 -4.10
C SER A 142 0.63 12.29 -4.64
N GLY A 143 1.63 12.37 -3.79
CA GLY A 143 3.01 12.05 -4.14
C GLY A 143 3.18 10.60 -4.60
N LEU A 144 2.49 9.68 -3.93
CA LEU A 144 2.40 8.26 -4.31
C LEU A 144 0.93 7.84 -4.38
N PRO A 145 0.51 7.16 -5.45
CA PRO A 145 -0.79 6.50 -5.47
C PRO A 145 -0.83 5.39 -4.40
N PRO A 146 -1.99 5.09 -3.80
CA PRO A 146 -2.12 4.01 -2.84
C PRO A 146 -1.63 2.67 -3.38
N VAL A 147 -0.79 2.01 -2.62
CA VAL A 147 0.04 0.88 -3.04
C VAL A 147 -0.75 -0.40 -3.31
N SER A 148 -1.93 -0.54 -2.75
CA SER A 148 -2.77 -1.73 -2.94
C SER A 148 -3.06 -2.09 -4.40
N TYR A 149 -2.96 -1.13 -5.31
CA TYR A 149 -3.09 -1.37 -6.74
C TYR A 149 -1.76 -1.40 -7.49
N THR A 150 -0.72 -0.77 -6.99
CA THR A 150 0.59 -0.74 -7.62
C THR A 150 1.46 -1.93 -7.25
N HIS A 151 1.18 -2.62 -6.15
CA HIS A 151 1.87 -3.87 -5.79
C HIS A 151 1.52 -5.04 -6.71
N LEU A 152 0.40 -4.96 -7.40
CA LEU A 152 0.02 -5.92 -8.43
C LEU A 152 0.60 -5.55 -9.80
N THR A 153 1.26 -4.41 -9.90
CA THR A 153 1.92 -3.95 -11.11
C THR A 153 3.42 -3.87 -10.92
N LEU A 154 4.11 -4.10 -11.99
CA LEU A 154 5.55 -4.18 -12.11
C LEU A 154 6.44 -3.09 -11.49
N PRO A 155 5.99 -1.88 -11.11
CA PRO A 155 6.88 -0.90 -10.50
C PRO A 155 7.63 -1.41 -9.28
N THR A 156 7.06 -2.35 -8.55
CA THR A 156 7.73 -3.00 -7.41
C THR A 156 8.85 -3.96 -7.81
N ILE A 157 8.95 -4.33 -9.06
CA ILE A 157 10.05 -5.17 -9.59
C ILE A 157 11.30 -4.33 -9.87
N TYR A 158 11.14 -3.04 -10.06
CA TYR A 158 12.26 -2.12 -10.33
C TYR A 158 13.04 -1.66 -9.12
N SER A 159 12.60 -1.97 -7.96
CA SER A 159 13.40 -1.76 -6.75
C SER A 159 14.41 -2.88 -6.52
N VAL A 160 14.76 -3.61 -7.57
CA VAL A 160 15.79 -4.63 -7.59
C VAL A 160 17.06 -4.05 -8.19
#